data_0a4d81ee75f6d8873d00f05456fde451
#
_entry.id   0a4d81ee75f6d8873d00f05456fde451
#
_cell.length_a   1.000
_cell.length_b   1.000
_cell.length_c   1.000
_cell.angle_alpha   90.00
_cell.angle_beta   90.00
_cell.angle_gamma   90.00
#
_symmetry.space_group_name_H-M   'P 1'
#
loop_
_entity.id
_entity.type
_entity.pdbx_description
1 polymer ?
#
loop_
_entity_poly.entity_id
_entity_poly.type
_entity_poly.pdbx_seq_one_letter_code
_entity_poly.pdbx_strand_id
1 'polypeptide(L)'
;EVLKMKKVSIIYWSNGGNVEIIANAICEGASIGDVEVETKHVADASIEDVLEADAVAFGSPAMINDDIEEIDMKPFINNLRELDIKNKPLVLFGSCGWRDTKFIDKWEKKMEDYGFNILGKLTVRDSVEKENIIEAKELGRLLTQA
;
A
#
# COMPACT_ATOMS: atom_id res chain seq x y z
N GLU A 1 3.34 1.22 32.89
CA GLU A 1 3.49 1.82 31.57
C GLU A 1 3.16 0.82 30.47
N VAL A 2 2.29 1.20 29.56
CA VAL A 2 1.88 0.33 28.46
C VAL A 2 2.64 0.74 27.20
N LEU A 3 3.43 -0.18 26.65
CA LEU A 3 4.10 0.05 25.38
C LEU A 3 3.09 -0.08 24.25
N LYS A 4 2.97 0.95 23.46
CA LYS A 4 2.08 0.94 22.29
C LYS A 4 2.68 0.07 21.20
N MET A 5 1.92 -0.90 20.70
CA MET A 5 2.32 -1.70 19.56
C MET A 5 2.37 -0.82 18.31
N LYS A 6 3.35 -1.04 17.46
CA LYS A 6 3.36 -0.43 16.15
C LYS A 6 2.22 -1.02 15.32
N LYS A 7 1.51 -0.18 14.60
CA LYS A 7 0.37 -0.59 13.80
C LYS A 7 0.64 -0.30 12.32
N VAL A 8 0.45 -1.32 11.49
CA VAL A 8 0.61 -1.22 10.03
C VAL A 8 -0.72 -1.57 9.36
N SER A 9 -1.20 -0.71 8.47
CA SER A 9 -2.41 -0.95 7.70
C SER A 9 -2.05 -1.15 6.22
N ILE A 10 -2.54 -2.24 5.64
CA ILE A 10 -2.36 -2.55 4.22
C ILE A 10 -3.74 -2.50 3.57
N ILE A 11 -3.91 -1.59 2.64
CA ILE A 11 -5.20 -1.34 1.99
C ILE A 11 -5.02 -1.47 0.48
N TYR A 12 -5.82 -2.34 -0.13
CA TYR A 12 -5.66 -2.64 -1.55
C TYR A 12 -6.98 -2.86 -2.25
N TRP A 13 -6.96 -2.71 -3.57
CA TRP A 13 -8.04 -3.18 -4.43
C TRP A 13 -7.53 -4.34 -5.26
N SER A 14 -8.28 -5.43 -5.28
CA SER A 14 -7.96 -6.58 -6.12
C SER A 14 -9.23 -7.35 -6.42
N ASN A 15 -9.22 -8.01 -7.56
CA ASN A 15 -10.29 -8.91 -7.96
C ASN A 15 -9.71 -10.33 -8.06
N GLY A 16 -9.13 -10.80 -6.92
CA GLY A 16 -8.52 -12.12 -6.85
C GLY A 16 -7.23 -12.27 -7.61
N GLY A 17 -6.52 -11.17 -7.88
CA GLY A 17 -5.33 -11.17 -8.72
C GLY A 17 -4.03 -10.91 -7.98
N ASN A 18 -3.05 -10.42 -8.74
CA ASN A 18 -1.68 -10.23 -8.28
C ASN A 18 -1.56 -9.26 -7.11
N VAL A 19 -2.38 -8.22 -7.08
CA VAL A 19 -2.31 -7.20 -6.01
C VAL A 19 -2.56 -7.84 -4.66
N GLU A 20 -3.53 -8.76 -4.57
CA GLU A 20 -3.82 -9.45 -3.31
C GLU A 20 -2.65 -10.33 -2.86
N ILE A 21 -1.99 -11.01 -3.80
CA ILE A 21 -0.81 -11.85 -3.49
C ILE A 21 0.29 -10.98 -2.91
N ILE A 22 0.53 -9.82 -3.50
CA ILE A 22 1.56 -8.88 -3.01
C ILE A 22 1.16 -8.32 -1.65
N ALA A 23 -0.11 -7.97 -1.45
CA ALA A 23 -0.60 -7.48 -0.16
C ALA A 23 -0.32 -8.49 0.96
N ASN A 24 -0.59 -9.77 0.69
CA ASN A 24 -0.35 -10.84 1.66
C ASN A 24 1.14 -11.02 1.96
N ALA A 25 2.01 -10.86 0.96
CA ALA A 25 3.45 -10.95 1.15
C ALA A 25 3.98 -9.77 1.99
N ILE A 26 3.47 -8.57 1.76
CA ILE A 26 3.80 -7.40 2.57
C ILE A 26 3.37 -7.65 4.02
N CYS A 27 2.17 -8.19 4.21
CA CYS A 27 1.66 -8.54 5.53
C CYS A 27 2.60 -9.51 6.25
N GLU A 28 3.07 -10.55 5.56
CA GLU A 28 4.03 -11.50 6.14
C GLU A 28 5.32 -10.81 6.56
N GLY A 29 5.85 -9.94 5.70
CA GLY A 29 7.09 -9.21 5.99
C GLY A 29 6.95 -8.25 7.15
N ALA A 30 5.76 -7.69 7.34
CA ALA A 30 5.47 -6.75 8.44
C ALA A 30 5.13 -7.47 9.75
N SER A 31 4.76 -8.73 9.69
CA SER A 31 4.34 -9.50 10.87
C SER A 31 5.55 -10.02 11.66
N ILE A 32 6.39 -9.10 12.14
CA ILE A 32 7.62 -9.40 12.86
C ILE A 32 7.56 -8.71 14.23
N GLY A 33 7.80 -9.49 15.29
CA GLY A 33 7.82 -8.93 16.64
C GLY A 33 6.47 -8.38 17.07
N ASP A 34 6.49 -7.29 17.83
CA ASP A 34 5.29 -6.70 18.41
C ASP A 34 4.65 -5.66 17.46
N VAL A 35 4.20 -6.13 16.31
CA VAL A 35 3.55 -5.28 15.30
C VAL A 35 2.15 -5.81 15.03
N GLU A 36 1.18 -4.91 15.06
CA GLU A 36 -0.20 -5.24 14.67
C GLU A 36 -0.34 -4.91 13.19
N VAL A 37 -0.63 -5.90 12.36
CA VAL A 37 -0.81 -5.70 10.92
C VAL A 37 -2.24 -6.01 10.55
N GLU A 38 -2.88 -5.07 9.87
CA GLU A 38 -4.25 -5.22 9.40
C GLU A 38 -4.26 -5.07 7.89
N THR A 39 -4.82 -6.06 7.19
CA THR A 39 -4.92 -6.06 5.73
C THR A 39 -6.39 -6.02 5.34
N LYS A 40 -6.78 -5.02 4.56
CA LYS A 40 -8.18 -4.85 4.13
C LYS A 40 -8.27 -4.55 2.65
N HIS A 41 -9.30 -5.11 2.01
CA HIS A 41 -9.74 -4.61 0.72
C HIS A 41 -10.25 -3.19 0.94
N VAL A 42 -9.98 -2.28 0.00
CA VAL A 42 -10.33 -0.86 0.16
C VAL A 42 -11.83 -0.63 0.40
N ALA A 43 -12.68 -1.51 -0.15
CA ALA A 43 -14.12 -1.42 0.06
C ALA A 43 -14.51 -1.53 1.55
N ASP A 44 -13.68 -2.18 2.35
CA ASP A 44 -13.90 -2.38 3.78
C ASP A 44 -13.06 -1.44 4.64
N ALA A 45 -12.28 -0.57 4.02
CA ALA A 45 -11.37 0.33 4.73
C ALA A 45 -12.00 1.69 4.98
N SER A 46 -11.49 2.38 5.99
CA SER A 46 -11.91 3.72 6.34
C SER A 46 -10.69 4.64 6.49
N ILE A 47 -10.94 5.95 6.54
CA ILE A 47 -9.89 6.95 6.75
C ILE A 47 -9.17 6.69 8.08
N GLU A 48 -9.91 6.25 9.09
CA GLU A 48 -9.34 5.95 10.41
C GLU A 48 -8.27 4.86 10.34
N ASP A 49 -8.40 3.91 9.43
CA ASP A 49 -7.38 2.88 9.24
C ASP A 49 -6.04 3.48 8.85
N VAL A 50 -6.06 4.60 8.13
CA VAL A 50 -4.83 5.32 7.77
C VAL A 50 -4.35 6.18 8.92
N LEU A 51 -5.26 6.93 9.54
CA LEU A 51 -4.90 7.87 10.61
C LEU A 51 -4.34 7.16 11.85
N GLU A 52 -4.89 6.02 12.19
CA GLU A 52 -4.47 5.28 13.39
C GLU A 52 -3.21 4.43 13.18
N ALA A 53 -2.83 4.18 11.93
CA ALA A 53 -1.65 3.40 11.64
C ALA A 53 -0.37 4.23 11.75
N ASP A 54 0.71 3.59 12.16
CA ASP A 54 2.04 4.20 12.19
C ASP A 54 2.68 4.20 10.81
N ALA A 55 2.31 3.22 9.98
CA ALA A 55 2.78 3.11 8.60
C ALA A 55 1.70 2.42 7.77
N VAL A 56 1.66 2.72 6.48
CA VAL A 56 0.61 2.18 5.59
C VAL A 56 1.18 1.68 4.27
N ALA A 57 0.41 0.81 3.62
CA ALA A 57 0.68 0.34 2.27
C ALA A 57 -0.60 0.43 1.46
N PHE A 58 -0.50 0.93 0.24
CA PHE A 58 -1.64 1.01 -0.68
C PHE A 58 -1.34 0.25 -1.96
N GLY A 59 -2.30 -0.54 -2.44
CA GLY A 59 -2.13 -1.34 -3.64
C GLY A 59 -3.31 -1.27 -4.59
N SER A 60 -3.02 -1.24 -5.90
CA SER A 60 -4.03 -1.20 -6.95
C SER A 60 -3.45 -1.70 -8.27
N PRO A 61 -4.27 -2.34 -9.13
CA PRO A 61 -3.83 -2.58 -10.50
C PRO A 61 -3.80 -1.26 -11.28
N ALA A 62 -3.01 -1.24 -12.35
CA ALA A 62 -3.03 -0.14 -13.31
C ALA A 62 -4.31 -0.26 -14.14
N MET A 63 -5.03 0.83 -14.26
CA MET A 63 -6.26 0.91 -15.04
C MET A 63 -6.06 1.82 -16.26
N ILE A 64 -7.11 2.10 -16.96
CA ILE A 64 -7.09 3.00 -18.12
C ILE A 64 -6.54 4.37 -17.72
N ASN A 65 -5.79 4.99 -18.61
CA ASN A 65 -5.17 6.31 -18.40
C ASN A 65 -4.07 6.32 -17.32
N ASP A 66 -3.39 5.18 -17.15
CA ASP A 66 -2.28 5.07 -16.20
C ASP A 66 -2.68 5.53 -14.79
N ASP A 67 -3.84 5.06 -14.34
CA ASP A 67 -4.39 5.46 -13.05
C ASP A 67 -4.71 4.22 -12.20
N ILE A 68 -4.99 4.47 -10.93
CA ILE A 68 -5.42 3.45 -9.99
C ILE A 68 -6.90 3.11 -10.23
N GLU A 69 -7.39 2.09 -9.55
CA GLU A 69 -8.77 1.64 -9.69
C GLU A 69 -9.74 2.79 -9.34
N GLU A 70 -10.77 2.99 -10.16
CA GLU A 70 -11.61 4.19 -10.15
C GLU A 70 -12.80 4.16 -9.20
N ILE A 71 -13.35 2.97 -8.91
CA ILE A 71 -14.63 2.85 -8.20
C ILE A 71 -14.44 2.97 -6.69
N ASP A 72 -13.46 2.29 -6.15
CA ASP A 72 -13.24 2.21 -4.71
C ASP A 72 -11.93 2.86 -4.27
N MET A 73 -10.81 2.54 -4.95
CA MET A 73 -9.50 3.03 -4.51
C MET A 73 -9.34 4.54 -4.73
N LYS A 74 -9.68 5.03 -5.90
CA LYS A 74 -9.48 6.44 -6.21
C LYS A 74 -10.28 7.37 -5.29
N PRO A 75 -11.58 7.11 -5.02
CA PRO A 75 -12.31 7.92 -4.06
C PRO A 75 -11.71 7.85 -2.65
N PHE A 76 -11.26 6.66 -2.23
CA PHE A 76 -10.62 6.50 -0.93
C PHE A 76 -9.37 7.39 -0.83
N ILE A 77 -8.50 7.32 -1.84
CA ILE A 77 -7.28 8.13 -1.89
C ILE A 77 -7.59 9.62 -1.91
N ASN A 78 -8.58 10.04 -2.70
CA ASN A 78 -8.96 11.45 -2.79
C ASN A 78 -9.44 12.00 -1.44
N ASN A 79 -10.06 11.17 -0.61
CA ASN A 79 -10.52 11.57 0.72
C ASN A 79 -9.37 11.81 1.69
N LEU A 80 -8.17 11.37 1.37
CA LEU A 80 -6.98 11.61 2.23
C LEU A 80 -6.39 13.00 2.03
N ARG A 81 -6.78 13.71 0.96
CA ARG A 81 -6.18 14.99 0.58
C ARG A 81 -6.25 16.07 1.66
N GLU A 82 -7.35 16.09 2.40
CA GLU A 82 -7.61 17.13 3.41
C GLU A 82 -7.05 16.75 4.79
N LEU A 83 -6.43 15.59 4.92
CA LEU A 83 -5.93 15.12 6.21
C LEU A 83 -4.50 15.58 6.47
N ASP A 84 -4.17 15.74 7.76
CA ASP A 84 -2.82 16.02 8.19
C ASP A 84 -2.06 14.69 8.30
N ILE A 85 -1.35 14.32 7.25
CA ILE A 85 -0.67 13.03 7.13
C ILE A 85 0.62 12.97 7.95
N LYS A 86 1.27 14.11 8.18
CA LYS A 86 2.45 14.21 9.06
C LYS A 86 3.62 13.30 8.66
N ASN A 87 3.90 13.24 7.37
CA ASN A 87 5.03 12.47 6.86
C ASN A 87 4.95 10.96 7.18
N LYS A 88 3.73 10.43 7.20
CA LYS A 88 3.50 9.01 7.51
C LYS A 88 4.20 8.10 6.48
N PRO A 89 4.93 7.07 6.94
CA PRO A 89 5.58 6.12 6.03
C PRO A 89 4.56 5.35 5.19
N LEU A 90 4.87 5.21 3.90
CA LEU A 90 3.99 4.56 2.93
C LEU A 90 4.80 3.74 1.93
N VAL A 91 4.30 2.57 1.60
CA VAL A 91 4.77 1.83 0.41
C VAL A 91 3.60 1.69 -0.55
N LEU A 92 3.89 1.70 -1.85
CA LEU A 92 2.91 1.52 -2.90
C LEU A 92 3.20 0.23 -3.64
N PHE A 93 2.15 -0.47 -4.05
CA PHE A 93 2.32 -1.69 -4.82
C PHE A 93 1.19 -1.86 -5.83
N GLY A 94 1.46 -2.62 -6.87
CA GLY A 94 0.45 -2.82 -7.89
C GLY A 94 0.82 -3.82 -8.95
N SER A 95 -0.09 -3.98 -9.90
CA SER A 95 0.10 -4.82 -11.07
C SER A 95 -0.20 -4.01 -12.31
N CYS A 96 0.63 -4.15 -13.34
CA CYS A 96 0.43 -3.39 -14.58
C CYS A 96 0.12 -4.25 -15.80
N GLY A 97 0.26 -5.57 -15.70
CA GLY A 97 0.06 -6.44 -16.83
C GLY A 97 0.98 -6.08 -17.97
N TRP A 98 0.42 -5.83 -19.14
CA TRP A 98 1.16 -5.39 -20.32
C TRP A 98 1.36 -3.86 -20.37
N ARG A 99 0.77 -3.12 -19.42
CA ARG A 99 0.94 -1.67 -19.33
C ARG A 99 2.31 -1.36 -18.72
N ASP A 100 2.71 -0.09 -18.72
CA ASP A 100 3.96 0.33 -18.10
C ASP A 100 3.75 0.74 -16.63
N THR A 101 4.79 1.22 -16.00
CA THR A 101 4.79 1.58 -14.57
C THR A 101 4.41 3.04 -14.30
N LYS A 102 3.91 3.75 -15.29
CA LYS A 102 3.56 5.18 -15.12
C LYS A 102 2.52 5.40 -14.04
N PHE A 103 1.56 4.46 -13.90
CA PHE A 103 0.49 4.62 -12.90
C PHE A 103 1.05 4.72 -11.48
N ILE A 104 2.07 3.91 -11.14
CA ILE A 104 2.60 3.91 -9.80
C ILE A 104 3.51 5.11 -9.54
N ASP A 105 4.22 5.57 -10.55
CA ASP A 105 5.03 6.80 -10.46
C ASP A 105 4.13 8.02 -10.25
N LYS A 106 3.03 8.07 -10.96
CA LYS A 106 2.02 9.13 -10.82
C LYS A 106 1.39 9.08 -9.43
N TRP A 107 1.08 7.89 -8.94
CA TRP A 107 0.50 7.68 -7.62
C TRP A 107 1.48 8.11 -6.53
N GLU A 108 2.74 7.74 -6.66
CA GLU A 108 3.79 8.13 -5.72
C GLU A 108 3.86 9.65 -5.57
N LYS A 109 3.87 10.36 -6.69
CA LYS A 109 3.92 11.82 -6.70
C LYS A 109 2.72 12.42 -5.96
N LYS A 110 1.54 11.89 -6.23
CA LYS A 110 0.31 12.33 -5.57
C LYS A 110 0.39 12.11 -4.06
N MET A 111 0.89 10.96 -3.63
CA MET A 111 0.99 10.66 -2.20
C MET A 111 2.05 11.53 -1.52
N GLU A 112 3.14 11.83 -2.19
CA GLU A 112 4.13 12.78 -1.68
C GLU A 112 3.50 14.16 -1.49
N ASP A 113 2.69 14.60 -2.46
CA ASP A 113 1.99 15.88 -2.37
C ASP A 113 1.00 15.91 -1.18
N TYR A 114 0.45 14.76 -0.81
CA TYR A 114 -0.45 14.65 0.35
C TYR A 114 0.29 14.64 1.69
N GLY A 115 1.61 14.49 1.67
CA GLY A 115 2.42 14.53 2.88
C GLY A 115 2.93 13.17 3.36
N PHE A 116 2.82 12.12 2.55
CA PHE A 116 3.38 10.82 2.89
C PHE A 116 4.88 10.77 2.62
N ASN A 117 5.57 9.93 3.37
CA ASN A 117 6.98 9.60 3.14
C ASN A 117 7.05 8.23 2.46
N ILE A 118 7.38 8.21 1.18
CA ILE A 118 7.41 6.98 0.39
C ILE A 118 8.69 6.18 0.68
N LEU A 119 8.55 4.99 1.24
CA LEU A 119 9.68 4.12 1.55
C LEU A 119 10.06 3.22 0.38
N GLY A 120 9.12 2.92 -0.49
CA GLY A 120 9.37 2.07 -1.64
C GLY A 120 8.09 1.79 -2.43
N LYS A 121 8.27 1.15 -3.56
CA LYS A 121 7.17 0.76 -4.43
C LYS A 121 7.52 -0.51 -5.18
N LEU A 122 6.50 -1.28 -5.56
CA LEU A 122 6.66 -2.54 -6.27
C LEU A 122 5.54 -2.71 -7.28
N THR A 123 5.90 -3.02 -8.52
CA THR A 123 4.92 -3.31 -9.57
C THR A 123 5.24 -4.67 -10.19
N VAL A 124 4.23 -5.52 -10.31
CA VAL A 124 4.36 -6.81 -10.98
C VAL A 124 3.63 -6.77 -12.32
N ARG A 125 4.13 -7.52 -13.30
CA ARG A 125 3.55 -7.52 -14.65
C ARG A 125 2.52 -8.62 -14.84
N ASP A 126 2.93 -9.78 -15.29
CA ASP A 126 1.99 -10.85 -15.69
C ASP A 126 1.59 -11.75 -14.52
N SER A 127 2.58 -12.22 -13.79
CA SER A 127 2.36 -13.07 -12.63
C SER A 127 3.35 -12.69 -11.55
N VAL A 128 3.01 -13.03 -10.31
CA VAL A 128 3.88 -12.76 -9.17
C VAL A 128 5.01 -13.80 -9.19
N GLU A 129 6.24 -13.34 -9.35
CA GLU A 129 7.42 -14.17 -9.34
C GLU A 129 8.00 -14.25 -7.93
N LYS A 130 8.90 -15.21 -7.73
CA LYS A 130 9.55 -15.42 -6.43
C LYS A 130 10.26 -14.16 -5.95
N GLU A 131 10.92 -13.45 -6.85
CA GLU A 131 11.62 -12.20 -6.53
C GLU A 131 10.66 -11.12 -6.06
N ASN A 132 9.46 -11.09 -6.62
CA ASN A 132 8.43 -10.13 -6.21
C ASN A 132 7.96 -10.38 -4.78
N ILE A 133 7.84 -11.65 -4.40
CA ILE A 133 7.49 -12.03 -3.03
C ILE A 133 8.58 -11.56 -2.05
N ILE A 134 9.84 -11.76 -2.41
CA ILE A 134 10.98 -11.33 -1.58
C ILE A 134 10.96 -9.80 -1.41
N GLU A 135 10.77 -9.07 -2.51
CA GLU A 135 10.67 -7.61 -2.47
C GLU A 135 9.49 -7.14 -1.63
N ALA A 136 8.34 -7.79 -1.77
CA ALA A 136 7.14 -7.44 -1.02
C ALA A 136 7.35 -7.63 0.49
N LYS A 137 7.96 -8.74 0.88
CA LYS A 137 8.29 -9.00 2.29
C LYS A 137 9.24 -7.93 2.84
N GLU A 138 10.22 -7.51 2.02
CA GLU A 138 11.15 -6.45 2.41
C GLU A 138 10.42 -5.12 2.61
N LEU A 139 9.47 -4.78 1.75
CA LEU A 139 8.64 -3.58 1.93
C LEU A 139 7.86 -3.65 3.24
N GLY A 140 7.31 -4.82 3.56
CA GLY A 140 6.63 -5.02 4.85
C GLY A 140 7.57 -4.79 6.02
N ARG A 141 8.78 -5.32 5.94
CA ARG A 141 9.80 -5.13 6.98
C ARG A 141 10.15 -3.64 7.15
N LEU A 142 10.29 -2.91 6.04
CA LEU A 142 10.58 -1.47 6.08
C LEU A 142 9.49 -0.69 6.81
N LEU A 143 8.24 -1.06 6.63
CA LEU A 143 7.12 -0.40 7.32
C LEU A 143 7.22 -0.54 8.84
N THR A 144 7.78 -1.63 9.33
CA THR A 144 7.92 -1.86 10.77
C THR A 144 9.07 -1.07 11.39
N GLN A 145 10.00 -0.60 10.57
CA GLN A 145 11.20 0.11 11.03
C GLN A 145 11.06 1.63 10.90
N ALA A 146 10.03 2.06 10.25
CA ALA A 146 9.85 3.50 9.98
C ALA A 146 9.33 4.28 11.18
#